data_d778083319fabadae85198aeb9370cf1
#
_entry.id   d778083319fabadae85198aeb9370cf1
#
_cell.length_a   1.000
_cell.length_b   1.000
_cell.length_c   1.000
_cell.angle_alpha   90.00
_cell.angle_beta   90.00
_cell.angle_gamma   90.00
#
_symmetry.space_group_name_H-M   'P 1'
#
loop_
_entity.id
_entity.type
_entity.pdbx_description
1 polymer ?
#
loop_
_entity_poly.entity_id
_entity_poly.type
_entity_poly.pdbx_seq_one_letter_code
_entity_poly.pdbx_strand_id
1 'polypeptide(L)'
;LSAQNPVYGLVIALVVLMLVDWIAYQYGGESLRPWSGAQRGGAAAVRWLLTIVVILAGLLWALLLRVGVDQRIMYSGVLTLLFVLVFYFLNARDNTMMFTAGLLGAVMCITPGIGVAFLHYRNDEVGFKQSWTKWAWYAVYPVLLIIGALA
;
A
#
# COMPACT_ATOMS: atom_id res chain seq x y z
N LEU A 1 -24.31 7.62 -2.55
CA LEU A 1 -23.15 7.52 -3.41
C LEU A 1 -22.84 6.05 -3.59
N SER A 2 -22.90 5.56 -4.82
CA SER A 2 -22.49 4.20 -5.18
C SER A 2 -21.00 4.00 -4.83
N ALA A 3 -20.63 2.78 -4.44
CA ALA A 3 -19.25 2.45 -4.12
C ALA A 3 -18.30 2.90 -5.24
N GLN A 4 -17.24 3.60 -4.87
CA GLN A 4 -16.24 4.09 -5.83
C GLN A 4 -15.37 2.92 -6.31
N ASN A 5 -14.82 3.04 -7.53
CA ASN A 5 -13.93 2.01 -8.08
C ASN A 5 -12.73 1.75 -7.14
N PRO A 6 -12.40 0.48 -6.83
CA PRO A 6 -11.26 0.11 -5.98
C PRO A 6 -9.92 0.72 -6.42
N VAL A 7 -9.75 1.00 -7.71
CA VAL A 7 -8.54 1.65 -8.26
C VAL A 7 -8.29 3.03 -7.63
N TYR A 8 -9.33 3.74 -7.21
CA TYR A 8 -9.16 5.00 -6.47
C TYR A 8 -8.36 4.83 -5.16
N GLY A 9 -8.51 3.69 -4.50
CA GLY A 9 -7.71 3.37 -3.31
C GLY A 9 -6.20 3.34 -3.60
N LEU A 10 -5.81 2.79 -4.75
CA LEU A 10 -4.42 2.79 -5.19
C LEU A 10 -3.92 4.20 -5.53
N VAL A 11 -4.76 5.02 -6.17
CA VAL A 11 -4.40 6.42 -6.49
C VAL A 11 -4.19 7.22 -5.21
N ILE A 12 -5.08 7.10 -4.23
CA ILE A 12 -4.92 7.76 -2.93
C ILE A 12 -3.64 7.29 -2.24
N ALA A 13 -3.39 5.98 -2.23
CA ALA A 13 -2.17 5.41 -1.64
C ALA A 13 -0.91 5.96 -2.32
N LEU A 14 -0.89 6.05 -3.65
CA LEU A 14 0.23 6.62 -4.40
C LEU A 14 0.47 8.09 -4.02
N VAL A 15 -0.58 8.91 -3.97
CA VAL A 15 -0.48 10.33 -3.58
C VAL A 15 0.06 10.45 -2.15
N VAL A 16 -0.45 9.65 -1.22
CA VAL A 16 0.04 9.62 0.17
C VAL A 16 1.52 9.26 0.22
N LEU A 17 1.96 8.22 -0.50
CA LEU A 17 3.37 7.84 -0.55
C LEU A 17 4.26 8.93 -1.16
N MET A 18 3.81 9.57 -2.25
CA MET A 18 4.55 10.68 -2.86
C MET A 18 4.73 11.85 -1.88
N LEU A 19 3.70 12.18 -1.10
CA LEU A 19 3.78 13.24 -0.10
C LEU A 19 4.69 12.84 1.08
N VAL A 20 4.61 11.61 1.55
CA VAL A 20 5.48 11.07 2.60
C VAL A 20 6.95 11.10 2.15
N ASP A 21 7.21 10.71 0.91
CA ASP A 21 8.54 10.71 0.32
C ASP A 21 9.09 12.14 0.16
N TRP A 22 8.27 13.05 -0.31
CA TRP A 22 8.60 14.46 -0.42
C TRP A 22 8.93 15.10 0.95
N ILE A 23 8.14 14.78 2.00
CA ILE A 23 8.40 15.23 3.37
C ILE A 23 9.73 14.67 3.86
N ALA A 24 10.00 13.39 3.61
CA ALA A 24 11.27 12.76 3.99
C ALA A 24 12.46 13.44 3.32
N TYR A 25 12.35 13.76 2.03
CA TYR A 25 13.38 14.47 1.28
C TYR A 25 13.63 15.90 1.82
N GLN A 26 12.56 16.66 2.11
CA GLN A 26 12.66 18.03 2.61
C GLN A 26 13.29 18.12 4.02
N TYR A 27 13.05 17.13 4.86
CA TYR A 27 13.53 17.12 6.24
C TYR A 27 14.70 16.15 6.47
N GLY A 28 15.48 15.86 5.43
CA GLY A 28 16.77 15.17 5.50
C GLY A 28 16.67 13.67 5.82
N GLY A 29 15.55 13.03 5.46
CA GLY A 29 15.41 11.57 5.50
C GLY A 29 15.75 10.92 4.16
N GLU A 30 16.15 9.65 4.17
CA GLU A 30 16.16 8.85 2.94
C GLU A 30 14.72 8.50 2.55
N SER A 31 14.38 8.63 1.25
CA SER A 31 13.03 8.47 0.74
C SER A 31 12.37 7.14 1.10
N LEU A 32 13.09 6.05 1.01
CA LEU A 32 12.57 4.69 1.27
C LEU A 32 12.71 4.23 2.73
N ARG A 33 13.32 5.03 3.62
CA ARG A 33 13.56 4.68 5.02
C ARG A 33 13.36 5.88 5.93
N PRO A 34 12.12 6.32 6.16
CA PRO A 34 11.85 7.48 7.01
C PRO A 34 12.35 7.34 8.47
N TRP A 35 12.71 6.11 8.89
CA TRP A 35 13.28 5.83 10.22
C TRP A 35 14.80 5.80 10.28
N SER A 36 15.51 5.68 9.16
CA SER A 36 16.97 5.52 9.15
C SER A 36 17.73 6.83 9.29
N GLY A 37 17.08 7.96 9.16
CA GLY A 37 17.70 9.27 9.33
C GLY A 37 17.99 9.56 10.79
N ALA A 38 19.24 9.53 11.18
CA ALA A 38 19.74 9.85 12.54
C ALA A 38 19.63 11.35 12.89
N GLN A 39 18.66 12.06 12.36
CA GLN A 39 18.43 13.45 12.73
C GLN A 39 17.69 13.52 14.08
N ARG A 40 18.46 13.67 15.15
CA ARG A 40 17.97 14.08 16.46
C ARG A 40 17.77 15.58 16.46
N GLY A 41 16.51 16.05 16.55
CA GLY A 41 16.21 17.49 16.62
C GLY A 41 14.77 17.80 16.23
N GLY A 42 14.41 19.07 16.30
CA GLY A 42 13.06 19.55 15.96
C GLY A 42 12.60 19.19 14.53
N ALA A 43 13.52 19.10 13.59
CA ALA A 43 13.23 18.68 12.21
C ALA A 43 12.66 17.25 12.13
N ALA A 44 13.14 16.33 12.96
CA ALA A 44 12.60 14.97 13.01
C ALA A 44 11.17 14.95 13.54
N ALA A 45 10.86 15.73 14.55
CA ALA A 45 9.51 15.85 15.10
C ALA A 45 8.53 16.41 14.07
N VAL A 46 8.91 17.47 13.36
CA VAL A 46 8.10 18.06 12.29
C VAL A 46 7.86 17.06 11.15
N ARG A 47 8.90 16.34 10.72
CA ARG A 47 8.78 15.29 9.71
C ARG A 47 7.73 14.23 10.10
N TRP A 48 7.82 13.70 11.33
CA TRP A 48 6.89 12.70 11.81
C TRP A 48 5.47 13.23 11.93
N LEU A 49 5.30 14.44 12.44
CA LEU A 49 4.00 15.08 12.56
C LEU A 49 3.35 15.25 11.17
N LEU A 50 4.09 15.78 10.19
CA LEU A 50 3.59 15.93 8.83
C LEU A 50 3.26 14.60 8.17
N THR A 51 4.11 13.57 8.36
CA THR A 51 3.85 12.22 7.85
C THR A 51 2.55 11.65 8.41
N ILE A 52 2.34 11.76 9.72
CA ILE A 52 1.11 11.31 10.38
C ILE A 52 -0.10 12.07 9.84
N VAL A 53 -0.01 13.39 9.70
CA VAL A 53 -1.10 14.22 9.16
C VAL A 53 -1.47 13.77 7.73
N VAL A 54 -0.49 13.53 6.87
CA VAL A 54 -0.72 13.09 5.49
C VAL A 54 -1.37 11.70 5.45
N ILE A 55 -0.92 10.77 6.29
CA ILE A 55 -1.52 9.43 6.38
C ILE A 55 -2.97 9.52 6.87
N LEU A 56 -3.23 10.30 7.92
CA LEU A 56 -4.58 10.51 8.44
C LEU A 56 -5.50 11.18 7.41
N ALA A 57 -4.99 12.17 6.67
CA ALA A 57 -5.74 12.81 5.60
C ALA A 57 -6.08 11.83 4.47
N GLY A 58 -5.15 10.95 4.09
CA GLY A 58 -5.39 9.89 3.10
C GLY A 58 -6.43 8.87 3.56
N LEU A 59 -6.34 8.43 4.82
CA LEU A 59 -7.34 7.54 5.42
C LEU A 59 -8.72 8.19 5.47
N LEU A 60 -8.80 9.43 5.90
CA LEU A 60 -10.04 10.19 5.94
C LEU A 60 -10.64 10.36 4.55
N TRP A 61 -9.80 10.66 3.55
CA TRP A 61 -10.23 10.77 2.16
C TRP A 61 -10.81 9.46 1.63
N ALA A 62 -10.11 8.34 1.84
CA ALA A 62 -10.60 7.02 1.44
C ALA A 62 -11.93 6.64 2.12
N LEU A 63 -12.09 7.03 3.38
CA LEU A 63 -13.29 6.79 4.18
C LEU A 63 -14.48 7.66 3.74
N LEU A 64 -14.28 8.96 3.56
CA LEU A 64 -15.32 9.91 3.16
C LEU A 64 -15.86 9.61 1.77
N LEU A 65 -14.99 9.24 0.83
CA LEU A 65 -15.41 8.88 -0.53
C LEU A 65 -15.96 7.44 -0.63
N ARG A 66 -15.94 6.66 0.46
CA ARG A 66 -16.37 5.25 0.44
C ARG A 66 -15.71 4.47 -0.69
N VAL A 67 -14.37 4.61 -0.80
CA VAL A 67 -13.60 4.06 -1.91
C VAL A 67 -13.59 2.54 -1.87
N GLY A 68 -14.02 1.92 -2.95
CA GLY A 68 -14.02 0.47 -3.12
C GLY A 68 -15.29 -0.22 -2.63
N VAL A 69 -15.20 -1.53 -2.46
CA VAL A 69 -16.30 -2.38 -2.02
C VAL A 69 -16.40 -2.33 -0.50
N ASP A 70 -17.63 -2.29 0.01
CA ASP A 70 -17.88 -2.39 1.45
C ASP A 70 -17.49 -3.78 1.95
N GLN A 71 -16.58 -3.80 2.87
CA GLN A 71 -16.13 -4.99 3.59
C GLN A 71 -16.70 -4.91 5.01
N ARG A 72 -16.83 -6.04 5.68
CA ARG A 72 -17.48 -6.18 7.00
C ARG A 72 -17.15 -5.07 8.02
N ILE A 73 -15.96 -4.49 7.95
CA ILE A 73 -15.45 -3.54 8.94
C ILE A 73 -15.13 -2.18 8.29
N MET A 74 -14.61 -2.18 7.06
CA MET A 74 -14.22 -0.96 6.34
C MET A 74 -14.23 -1.17 4.82
N TYR A 75 -14.16 -0.07 4.09
CA TYR A 75 -14.06 -0.10 2.63
C TYR A 75 -12.71 -0.64 2.15
N SER A 76 -12.72 -1.35 1.03
CA SER A 76 -11.52 -1.95 0.45
C SER A 76 -10.44 -0.92 0.09
N GLY A 77 -10.79 0.32 -0.20
CA GLY A 77 -9.83 1.39 -0.46
C GLY A 77 -9.01 1.78 0.77
N VAL A 78 -9.64 1.79 1.95
CA VAL A 78 -8.92 2.00 3.23
C VAL A 78 -7.95 0.86 3.48
N LEU A 79 -8.40 -0.37 3.28
CA LEU A 79 -7.58 -1.56 3.44
C LEU A 79 -6.38 -1.54 2.48
N THR A 80 -6.59 -1.17 1.22
CA THR A 80 -5.53 -1.01 0.22
C THR A 80 -4.48 0.00 0.68
N LEU A 81 -4.90 1.17 1.19
CA LEU A 81 -3.99 2.16 1.72
C LEU A 81 -3.17 1.62 2.91
N LEU A 82 -3.81 0.91 3.84
CA LEU A 82 -3.13 0.31 4.99
C LEU A 82 -2.09 -0.74 4.55
N PHE A 83 -2.42 -1.63 3.60
CA PHE A 83 -1.46 -2.58 3.06
C PHE A 83 -0.28 -1.89 2.39
N VAL A 84 -0.53 -0.88 1.58
CA VAL A 84 0.52 -0.11 0.90
C VAL A 84 1.45 0.56 1.93
N LEU A 85 0.91 1.14 3.00
CA LEU A 85 1.71 1.72 4.08
C LEU A 85 2.55 0.67 4.82
N VAL A 86 1.96 -0.51 5.12
CA VAL A 86 2.69 -1.62 5.76
C VAL A 86 3.87 -2.05 4.89
N PHE A 87 3.64 -2.27 3.59
CA PHE A 87 4.71 -2.67 2.67
C PHE A 87 5.76 -1.57 2.49
N TYR A 88 5.36 -0.32 2.41
CA TYR A 88 6.29 0.79 2.27
C TYR A 88 7.19 0.95 3.51
N PHE A 89 6.58 0.99 4.68
CA PHE A 89 7.32 1.26 5.92
C PHE A 89 8.12 0.05 6.44
N LEU A 90 7.68 -1.16 6.18
CA LEU A 90 8.30 -2.37 6.72
C LEU A 90 9.12 -3.14 5.67
N ASN A 91 9.33 -2.60 4.47
CA ASN A 91 10.00 -3.30 3.38
C ASN A 91 11.42 -3.79 3.74
N ALA A 92 12.09 -3.14 4.68
CA ALA A 92 13.42 -3.52 5.15
C ALA A 92 13.42 -4.69 6.17
N ARG A 93 12.23 -5.12 6.62
CA ARG A 93 12.04 -6.17 7.64
C ARG A 93 10.99 -7.16 7.17
N ASP A 94 11.36 -8.03 6.26
CA ASP A 94 10.44 -8.97 5.60
C ASP A 94 9.52 -9.72 6.56
N ASN A 95 10.09 -10.32 7.60
CA ASN A 95 9.30 -11.08 8.59
C ASN A 95 8.26 -10.21 9.31
N THR A 96 8.65 -8.99 9.71
CA THR A 96 7.74 -8.06 10.40
C THR A 96 6.67 -7.55 9.43
N MET A 97 7.05 -7.24 8.21
CA MET A 97 6.14 -6.82 7.14
C MET A 97 5.08 -7.88 6.87
N MET A 98 5.51 -9.14 6.68
CA MET A 98 4.62 -10.26 6.39
C MET A 98 3.69 -10.57 7.55
N PHE A 99 4.22 -10.56 8.79
CA PHE A 99 3.41 -10.77 9.99
C PHE A 99 2.35 -9.67 10.14
N THR A 100 2.75 -8.40 10.01
CA THR A 100 1.83 -7.26 10.15
C THR A 100 0.78 -7.24 9.04
N ALA A 101 1.17 -7.48 7.80
CA ALA A 101 0.25 -7.58 6.68
C ALA A 101 -0.69 -8.79 6.82
N GLY A 102 -0.17 -9.93 7.27
CA GLY A 102 -0.98 -11.12 7.54
C GLY A 102 -2.02 -10.90 8.63
N LEU A 103 -1.63 -10.25 9.72
CA LEU A 103 -2.54 -9.90 10.82
C LEU A 103 -3.62 -8.91 10.34
N LEU A 104 -3.24 -7.87 9.59
CA LEU A 104 -4.17 -6.93 8.99
C LEU A 104 -5.17 -7.64 8.05
N GLY A 105 -4.68 -8.55 7.22
CA GLY A 105 -5.52 -9.36 6.33
C GLY A 105 -6.46 -10.28 7.08
N ALA A 106 -6.00 -10.94 8.14
CA ALA A 106 -6.80 -11.86 8.95
C ALA A 106 -7.95 -11.15 9.69
N VAL A 107 -7.72 -9.93 10.17
CA VAL A 107 -8.76 -9.11 10.83
C VAL A 107 -9.89 -8.75 9.86
N MET A 108 -9.57 -8.51 8.58
CA MET A 108 -10.53 -8.08 7.58
C MET A 108 -11.24 -9.24 6.89
N CYS A 109 -10.47 -10.21 6.41
CA CYS A 109 -10.95 -11.39 5.71
C CYS A 109 -9.80 -12.41 5.61
N ILE A 110 -10.13 -13.70 5.60
CA ILE A 110 -9.12 -14.76 5.51
C ILE A 110 -8.32 -14.65 4.18
N THR A 111 -8.98 -14.26 3.09
CA THR A 111 -8.38 -14.23 1.74
C THR A 111 -7.13 -13.35 1.62
N PRO A 112 -7.12 -12.08 2.09
CA PRO A 112 -5.91 -11.25 2.07
C PRO A 112 -4.78 -11.83 2.93
N GLY A 113 -5.11 -12.47 4.07
CA GLY A 113 -4.13 -13.12 4.92
C GLY A 113 -3.43 -14.29 4.22
N ILE A 114 -4.17 -15.12 3.48
CA ILE A 114 -3.61 -16.19 2.65
C ILE A 114 -2.70 -15.62 1.55
N GLY A 115 -3.11 -14.53 0.89
CA GLY A 115 -2.29 -13.85 -0.11
C GLY A 115 -0.92 -13.43 0.43
N VAL A 116 -0.87 -12.92 1.67
CA VAL A 116 0.40 -12.57 2.34
C VAL A 116 1.25 -13.80 2.62
N ALA A 117 0.66 -14.94 2.95
CA ALA A 117 1.41 -16.18 3.18
C ALA A 117 2.19 -16.63 1.92
N PHE A 118 1.65 -16.38 0.72
CA PHE A 118 2.37 -16.67 -0.53
C PHE A 118 3.60 -15.78 -0.73
N LEU A 119 3.67 -14.59 -0.13
CA LEU A 119 4.87 -13.76 -0.19
C LEU A 119 6.07 -14.39 0.53
N HIS A 120 5.82 -15.30 1.49
CA HIS A 120 6.89 -16.04 2.15
C HIS A 120 7.65 -16.96 1.20
N TYR A 121 7.00 -17.42 0.16
CA TYR A 121 7.60 -18.29 -0.87
C TYR A 121 8.10 -17.49 -2.08
N ARG A 122 8.17 -16.15 -1.98
CA ARG A 122 8.69 -15.35 -3.08
C ARG A 122 10.15 -15.72 -3.33
N ASN A 123 10.49 -15.91 -4.60
CA ASN A 123 11.85 -16.08 -5.04
C ASN A 123 12.42 -14.71 -5.48
N ASP A 124 13.59 -14.35 -4.97
CA ASP A 124 14.29 -13.12 -5.34
C ASP A 124 14.92 -13.24 -6.75
N GLU A 125 14.97 -14.44 -7.32
CA GLU A 125 15.41 -14.65 -8.69
C GLU A 125 14.28 -14.33 -9.67
N VAL A 126 14.56 -13.47 -10.64
CA VAL A 126 13.62 -13.17 -11.73
C VAL A 126 13.54 -14.39 -12.66
N GLY A 127 12.47 -15.19 -12.52
CA GLY A 127 12.30 -16.43 -13.31
C GLY A 127 12.21 -16.20 -14.82
N PHE A 128 11.65 -15.07 -15.25
CA PHE A 128 11.51 -14.71 -16.66
C PHE A 128 12.26 -13.41 -16.96
N LYS A 129 13.43 -13.53 -17.60
CA LYS A 129 14.29 -12.38 -17.94
C LYS A 129 13.89 -11.65 -19.23
N GLN A 130 12.82 -12.06 -19.89
CA GLN A 130 12.39 -11.46 -21.15
C GLN A 130 11.71 -10.10 -20.92
N SER A 131 12.05 -9.11 -21.74
CA SER A 131 11.57 -7.73 -21.58
C SER A 131 10.05 -7.56 -21.73
N TRP A 132 9.38 -8.46 -22.43
CA TRP A 132 7.93 -8.42 -22.63
C TRP A 132 7.12 -9.00 -21.46
N THR A 133 7.74 -9.80 -20.58
CA THR A 133 7.05 -10.48 -19.45
C THR A 133 6.39 -9.48 -18.52
N LYS A 134 7.04 -8.34 -18.27
CA LYS A 134 6.43 -7.26 -17.47
C LYS A 134 5.12 -6.74 -18.06
N TRP A 135 5.05 -6.61 -19.38
CA TRP A 135 3.85 -6.16 -20.07
C TRP A 135 2.72 -7.19 -20.02
N ALA A 136 3.06 -8.48 -20.10
CA ALA A 136 2.09 -9.55 -19.94
C ALA A 136 1.43 -9.50 -18.56
N TRP A 137 2.21 -9.28 -17.50
CA TRP A 137 1.66 -9.13 -16.15
C TRP A 137 0.76 -7.89 -16.00
N TYR A 138 1.12 -6.77 -16.59
CA TYR A 138 0.26 -5.58 -16.59
C TYR A 138 -1.04 -5.79 -17.37
N ALA A 139 -1.06 -6.63 -18.38
CA ALA A 139 -2.26 -6.94 -19.15
C ALA A 139 -3.22 -7.88 -18.42
N VAL A 140 -2.76 -8.69 -17.46
CA VAL A 140 -3.59 -9.66 -16.72
C VAL A 140 -4.80 -9.00 -16.08
N TYR A 141 -4.60 -7.88 -15.38
CA TYR A 141 -5.70 -7.21 -14.68
C TYR A 141 -6.78 -6.66 -15.62
N PRO A 142 -6.46 -5.89 -16.68
CA PRO A 142 -7.46 -5.48 -17.66
C PRO A 142 -8.19 -6.65 -18.33
N VAL A 143 -7.49 -7.73 -18.66
CA VAL A 143 -8.07 -8.92 -19.27
C VAL A 143 -9.08 -9.59 -18.32
N LEU A 144 -8.73 -9.74 -17.05
CA LEU A 144 -9.64 -10.30 -16.04
C LEU A 144 -10.88 -9.42 -15.85
N LEU A 145 -10.74 -8.09 -15.91
CA LEU A 145 -11.89 -7.17 -15.84
C LEU A 145 -12.83 -7.33 -17.05
N ILE A 146 -12.27 -7.48 -18.25
CA ILE A 146 -13.05 -7.70 -19.47
C ILE A 146 -13.79 -9.04 -19.39
N ILE A 147 -13.11 -10.10 -18.98
CA ILE A 147 -13.73 -11.43 -18.80
C ILE A 147 -14.86 -11.35 -17.77
N GLY A 148 -14.64 -10.70 -16.63
CA GLY A 148 -15.64 -10.53 -15.58
C GLY A 148 -16.82 -9.63 -15.98
N ALA A 149 -16.63 -8.73 -16.95
CA ALA A 149 -17.70 -7.90 -17.49
C ALA A 149 -18.54 -8.61 -18.56
N LEU A 150 -18.00 -9.67 -19.17
CA LEU A 150 -18.68 -10.47 -20.22
C LEU A 150 -19.37 -11.72 -19.66
N ALA A 151 -19.03 -12.12 -18.43
CA ALA A 151 -19.64 -13.26 -17.72
C ALA A 151 -20.86 -12.83 -16.91
#